data_dc6159597f9ab7f7e57749d72b23c121
#
_entry.id   dc6159597f9ab7f7e57749d72b23c121
#
_cell.length_a   1.000
_cell.length_b   1.000
_cell.length_c   1.000
_cell.angle_alpha   90.00
_cell.angle_beta   90.00
_cell.angle_gamma   90.00
#
_symmetry.space_group_name_H-M   'P 1'
#
loop_
_entity.id
_entity.type
_entity.pdbx_description
1 polymer ?
#
loop_
_entity_poly.entity_id
_entity_poly.type
_entity_poly.pdbx_seq_one_letter_code
_entity_poly.pdbx_strand_id
1 'polypeptide(L)'
;MKDLRGSVAVVTGGAGGIGRAIGRRFGQVGAKVVLADVLAEPLRDATRELTDQGIETIGVVTDVTDYSSVEALAKEAVDRFGAVHVVCNNAGTGAVSEGYLWEHDLADWRWGIDVNVLGVVHGIKAFVPILLEQGEGHVVNTCSGNGGFAPIARGAMGGPATAVYPMTKAAVLCLTESLYTHLEMTGTGVRAHVLFPGGFLNTGIWESWRHRPDQYAATQERRTPDQTLARVVDRFESAGVHIEFTPLETVADQVMEGIRADRFWMMGPPAPSDQVVSKKAASILARGTPDYLVDVLGKAAENASDTEGGQR
;
A
#
# COMPACT_ATOMS: atom_id res chain seq x y z
N MET A 1 -10.84 -18.97 7.82
CA MET A 1 -10.41 -19.94 6.78
C MET A 1 -8.91 -20.20 6.89
N LYS A 2 -8.45 -21.45 7.15
CA LYS A 2 -7.00 -21.77 7.30
C LYS A 2 -6.39 -22.40 6.06
N ASP A 3 -7.18 -23.16 5.29
CA ASP A 3 -6.77 -23.71 4.00
C ASP A 3 -7.33 -22.82 2.88
N LEU A 4 -6.45 -22.34 2.03
CA LEU A 4 -6.77 -21.44 0.92
C LEU A 4 -6.86 -22.19 -0.43
N ARG A 5 -6.72 -23.51 -0.47
CA ARG A 5 -6.90 -24.30 -1.70
C ARG A 5 -8.34 -24.19 -2.20
N GLY A 6 -8.49 -23.88 -3.48
CA GLY A 6 -9.79 -23.67 -4.11
C GLY A 6 -10.47 -22.35 -3.76
N SER A 7 -9.91 -21.55 -2.82
CA SER A 7 -10.42 -20.21 -2.53
C SER A 7 -10.21 -19.27 -3.72
N VAL A 8 -10.92 -18.15 -3.73
CA VAL A 8 -10.78 -17.09 -4.75
C VAL A 8 -10.22 -15.85 -4.10
N ALA A 9 -9.07 -15.38 -4.60
CA ALA A 9 -8.41 -14.18 -4.13
C ALA A 9 -8.45 -13.09 -5.21
N VAL A 10 -8.97 -11.91 -4.87
CA VAL A 10 -9.00 -10.71 -5.71
C VAL A 10 -7.92 -9.76 -5.21
N VAL A 11 -7.05 -9.27 -6.13
CA VAL A 11 -5.95 -8.38 -5.78
C VAL A 11 -5.94 -7.18 -6.71
N THR A 12 -6.20 -5.98 -6.18
CA THR A 12 -6.06 -4.72 -6.93
C THR A 12 -4.61 -4.25 -6.96
N GLY A 13 -4.21 -3.54 -8.04
CA GLY A 13 -2.79 -3.26 -8.29
C GLY A 13 -2.00 -4.53 -8.62
N GLY A 14 -2.66 -5.50 -9.28
CA GLY A 14 -2.16 -6.84 -9.53
C GLY A 14 -1.18 -6.96 -10.70
N ALA A 15 -1.04 -5.92 -11.51
CA ALA A 15 -0.14 -5.93 -12.67
C ALA A 15 1.35 -5.97 -12.27
N GLY A 16 1.70 -5.58 -11.05
CA GLY A 16 3.10 -5.51 -10.65
C GLY A 16 3.32 -5.47 -9.13
N GLY A 17 4.57 -5.32 -8.73
CA GLY A 17 4.96 -5.07 -7.35
C GLY A 17 4.36 -6.06 -6.35
N ILE A 18 3.89 -5.51 -5.23
CA ILE A 18 3.28 -6.27 -4.13
C ILE A 18 2.06 -7.05 -4.60
N GLY A 19 1.18 -6.43 -5.41
CA GLY A 19 -0.07 -7.09 -5.84
C GLY A 19 0.18 -8.35 -6.65
N ARG A 20 1.12 -8.30 -7.61
CA ARG A 20 1.51 -9.50 -8.37
C ARG A 20 2.14 -10.58 -7.51
N ALA A 21 3.00 -10.20 -6.55
CA ALA A 21 3.62 -11.15 -5.61
C ALA A 21 2.55 -11.83 -4.72
N ILE A 22 1.58 -11.07 -4.21
CA ILE A 22 0.44 -11.60 -3.44
C ILE A 22 -0.37 -12.57 -4.30
N GLY A 23 -0.75 -12.17 -5.53
CA GLY A 23 -1.51 -13.04 -6.46
C GLY A 23 -0.78 -14.34 -6.75
N ARG A 24 0.52 -14.28 -7.07
CA ARG A 24 1.36 -15.46 -7.27
C ARG A 24 1.36 -16.36 -6.03
N ARG A 25 1.50 -15.79 -4.86
CA ARG A 25 1.57 -16.54 -3.60
C ARG A 25 0.26 -17.25 -3.27
N PHE A 26 -0.90 -16.61 -3.51
CA PHE A 26 -2.21 -17.27 -3.43
C PHE A 26 -2.31 -18.44 -4.41
N GLY A 27 -1.92 -18.22 -5.67
CA GLY A 27 -1.94 -19.29 -6.67
C GLY A 27 -1.07 -20.49 -6.30
N GLN A 28 0.12 -20.26 -5.74
CA GLN A 28 1.04 -21.34 -5.29
C GLN A 28 0.46 -22.22 -4.19
N VAL A 29 -0.48 -21.74 -3.41
CA VAL A 29 -1.19 -22.55 -2.40
C VAL A 29 -2.51 -23.14 -2.94
N GLY A 30 -2.78 -23.00 -4.26
CA GLY A 30 -3.92 -23.56 -4.94
C GLY A 30 -5.19 -22.71 -4.90
N ALA A 31 -5.08 -21.43 -4.60
CA ALA A 31 -6.19 -20.50 -4.78
C ALA A 31 -6.34 -20.09 -6.26
N LYS A 32 -7.56 -19.75 -6.66
CA LYS A 32 -7.87 -19.06 -7.92
C LYS A 32 -7.61 -17.58 -7.74
N VAL A 33 -7.08 -16.90 -8.76
CA VAL A 33 -6.60 -15.52 -8.64
C VAL A 33 -7.32 -14.62 -9.63
N VAL A 34 -7.80 -13.47 -9.14
CA VAL A 34 -8.27 -12.36 -9.96
C VAL A 34 -7.29 -11.20 -9.74
N LEU A 35 -6.51 -10.88 -10.76
CA LEU A 35 -5.67 -9.71 -10.79
C LEU A 35 -6.45 -8.54 -11.37
N ALA A 36 -6.47 -7.40 -10.70
CA ALA A 36 -7.12 -6.19 -11.16
C ALA A 36 -6.12 -5.03 -11.21
N ASP A 37 -6.09 -4.30 -12.32
CA ASP A 37 -5.22 -3.14 -12.50
C ASP A 37 -5.77 -2.22 -13.58
N VAL A 38 -5.43 -0.93 -13.53
CA VAL A 38 -5.80 0.04 -14.57
C VAL A 38 -4.92 -0.10 -15.82
N LEU A 39 -3.73 -0.66 -15.67
CA LEU A 39 -2.74 -0.83 -16.74
C LEU A 39 -2.96 -2.15 -17.50
N ALA A 40 -3.71 -2.10 -18.59
CA ALA A 40 -4.17 -3.30 -19.32
C ALA A 40 -3.03 -4.19 -19.86
N GLU A 41 -1.92 -3.61 -20.37
CA GLU A 41 -0.81 -4.42 -20.91
C GLU A 41 0.01 -5.10 -19.82
N PRO A 42 0.49 -4.39 -18.77
CA PRO A 42 1.15 -5.03 -17.64
C PRO A 42 0.26 -6.09 -16.95
N LEU A 43 -1.05 -5.85 -16.86
CA LEU A 43 -2.00 -6.81 -16.29
C LEU A 43 -2.10 -8.09 -17.12
N ARG A 44 -2.14 -7.98 -18.44
CA ARG A 44 -2.13 -9.15 -19.35
C ARG A 44 -0.87 -9.99 -19.16
N ASP A 45 0.28 -9.32 -19.05
CA ASP A 45 1.56 -10.00 -18.88
C ASP A 45 1.64 -10.71 -17.51
N ALA A 46 1.20 -10.05 -16.43
CA ALA A 46 1.11 -10.65 -15.11
C ALA A 46 0.14 -11.85 -15.07
N THR A 47 -1.01 -11.72 -15.73
CA THR A 47 -2.00 -12.81 -15.82
C THR A 47 -1.43 -14.00 -16.58
N ARG A 48 -0.76 -13.77 -17.71
CA ARG A 48 -0.11 -14.81 -18.50
C ARG A 48 0.97 -15.50 -17.68
N GLU A 49 1.84 -14.76 -17.01
CA GLU A 49 2.89 -15.30 -16.16
C GLU A 49 2.35 -16.29 -15.12
N LEU A 50 1.25 -15.93 -14.43
CA LEU A 50 0.65 -16.81 -13.44
C LEU A 50 -0.02 -18.03 -14.10
N THR A 51 -0.69 -17.85 -15.23
CA THR A 51 -1.33 -18.93 -15.98
C THR A 51 -0.29 -19.93 -16.50
N ASP A 52 0.85 -19.47 -17.00
CA ASP A 52 1.97 -20.31 -17.47
C ASP A 52 2.60 -21.12 -16.32
N GLN A 53 2.46 -20.66 -15.08
CA GLN A 53 2.83 -21.42 -13.86
C GLN A 53 1.74 -22.41 -13.41
N GLY A 54 0.66 -22.56 -14.17
CA GLY A 54 -0.45 -23.46 -13.85
C GLY A 54 -1.45 -22.91 -12.82
N ILE A 55 -1.40 -21.60 -12.54
CA ILE A 55 -2.33 -20.94 -11.62
C ILE A 55 -3.61 -20.53 -12.36
N GLU A 56 -4.77 -20.92 -11.86
CA GLU A 56 -6.05 -20.50 -12.43
C GLU A 56 -6.26 -19.00 -12.17
N THR A 57 -5.96 -18.18 -13.20
CA THR A 57 -5.89 -16.71 -13.06
C THR A 57 -6.69 -16.02 -14.16
N ILE A 58 -7.38 -14.93 -13.78
CA ILE A 58 -7.93 -13.95 -14.73
C ILE A 58 -7.40 -12.55 -14.41
N GLY A 59 -7.32 -11.70 -15.44
CA GLY A 59 -7.00 -10.28 -15.31
C GLY A 59 -8.22 -9.44 -15.70
N VAL A 60 -8.61 -8.51 -14.83
CA VAL A 60 -9.74 -7.60 -15.05
C VAL A 60 -9.23 -6.16 -15.00
N VAL A 61 -9.34 -5.44 -16.14
CA VAL A 61 -8.95 -4.02 -16.17
C VAL A 61 -9.90 -3.24 -15.28
N THR A 62 -9.36 -2.58 -14.26
CA THR A 62 -10.15 -1.95 -13.20
C THR A 62 -9.51 -0.63 -12.78
N ASP A 63 -10.28 0.45 -12.85
CA ASP A 63 -9.95 1.72 -12.23
C ASP A 63 -10.59 1.77 -10.83
N VAL A 64 -9.77 1.72 -9.79
CA VAL A 64 -10.26 1.73 -8.40
C VAL A 64 -10.87 3.07 -8.00
N THR A 65 -10.64 4.16 -8.77
CA THR A 65 -11.26 5.47 -8.51
C THR A 65 -12.72 5.51 -8.96
N ASP A 66 -13.15 4.58 -9.82
CA ASP A 66 -14.52 4.42 -10.28
C ASP A 66 -15.20 3.24 -9.59
N TYR A 67 -16.21 3.52 -8.76
CA TYR A 67 -16.97 2.49 -8.07
C TYR A 67 -17.62 1.49 -9.04
N SER A 68 -18.13 1.93 -10.18
CA SER A 68 -18.75 1.04 -11.16
C SER A 68 -17.75 0.03 -11.75
N SER A 69 -16.50 0.44 -11.93
CA SER A 69 -15.42 -0.44 -12.36
C SER A 69 -15.09 -1.50 -11.30
N VAL A 70 -15.08 -1.13 -10.02
CA VAL A 70 -14.84 -2.07 -8.91
C VAL A 70 -16.03 -3.01 -8.69
N GLU A 71 -17.26 -2.54 -8.88
CA GLU A 71 -18.46 -3.37 -8.84
C GLU A 71 -18.47 -4.41 -9.98
N ALA A 72 -18.06 -3.99 -11.18
CA ALA A 72 -17.88 -4.91 -12.32
C ALA A 72 -16.79 -5.96 -12.04
N LEU A 73 -15.68 -5.60 -11.40
CA LEU A 73 -14.65 -6.54 -10.95
C LEU A 73 -15.22 -7.58 -9.99
N ALA A 74 -16.01 -7.15 -9.01
CA ALA A 74 -16.61 -8.07 -8.05
C ALA A 74 -17.58 -9.05 -8.73
N LYS A 75 -18.40 -8.55 -9.66
CA LYS A 75 -19.30 -9.38 -10.46
C LYS A 75 -18.52 -10.39 -11.31
N GLU A 76 -17.49 -9.97 -12.02
CA GLU A 76 -16.67 -10.84 -12.87
C GLU A 76 -15.99 -11.95 -12.06
N ALA A 77 -15.50 -11.64 -10.85
CA ALA A 77 -14.90 -12.63 -9.95
C ALA A 77 -15.92 -13.71 -9.54
N VAL A 78 -17.15 -13.32 -9.18
CA VAL A 78 -18.23 -14.22 -8.82
C VAL A 78 -18.73 -15.01 -10.04
N ASP A 79 -18.95 -14.38 -11.17
CA ASP A 79 -19.42 -15.04 -12.41
C ASP A 79 -18.40 -16.11 -12.86
N ARG A 80 -17.11 -15.83 -12.74
CA ARG A 80 -16.05 -16.73 -13.19
C ARG A 80 -15.76 -17.88 -12.23
N PHE A 81 -15.77 -17.61 -10.94
CA PHE A 81 -15.30 -18.56 -9.92
C PHE A 81 -16.35 -18.98 -8.89
N GLY A 82 -17.53 -18.39 -8.93
CA GLY A 82 -18.67 -18.72 -8.08
C GLY A 82 -18.63 -18.09 -6.67
N ALA A 83 -17.50 -17.52 -6.25
CA ALA A 83 -17.33 -16.94 -4.92
C ALA A 83 -16.13 -15.97 -4.89
N VAL A 84 -16.00 -15.20 -3.80
CA VAL A 84 -14.80 -14.46 -3.42
C VAL A 84 -14.49 -14.78 -1.96
N HIS A 85 -13.23 -15.04 -1.63
CA HIS A 85 -12.85 -15.41 -0.25
C HIS A 85 -11.83 -14.44 0.35
N VAL A 86 -10.96 -13.86 -0.49
CA VAL A 86 -9.96 -12.88 -0.06
C VAL A 86 -9.99 -11.68 -1.00
N VAL A 87 -10.01 -10.49 -0.44
CA VAL A 87 -9.89 -9.22 -1.18
C VAL A 87 -8.69 -8.46 -0.65
N CYS A 88 -7.71 -8.20 -1.53
CA CYS A 88 -6.57 -7.37 -1.23
C CYS A 88 -6.74 -6.01 -1.93
N ASN A 89 -7.15 -4.99 -1.19
CA ASN A 89 -7.16 -3.61 -1.63
C ASN A 89 -5.73 -3.08 -1.57
N ASN A 90 -4.97 -3.33 -2.65
CA ASN A 90 -3.55 -3.05 -2.71
C ASN A 90 -3.19 -1.97 -3.73
N ALA A 91 -4.04 -1.68 -4.72
CA ALA A 91 -3.82 -0.58 -5.66
C ALA A 91 -3.49 0.73 -4.92
N GLY A 92 -2.50 1.46 -5.40
CA GLY A 92 -2.08 2.69 -4.77
C GLY A 92 -1.09 3.48 -5.61
N THR A 93 -1.04 4.79 -5.35
CA THR A 93 -0.09 5.73 -5.95
C THR A 93 0.75 6.40 -4.88
N GLY A 94 1.99 6.74 -5.22
CA GLY A 94 2.86 7.54 -4.36
C GLY A 94 2.35 8.97 -4.18
N ALA A 95 1.53 9.48 -5.10
CA ALA A 95 0.99 10.85 -5.11
C ALA A 95 2.05 11.87 -4.67
N VAL A 96 3.21 11.80 -5.34
CA VAL A 96 4.41 12.54 -4.92
C VAL A 96 4.24 14.01 -5.22
N SER A 97 4.20 14.82 -4.16
CA SER A 97 4.30 16.27 -4.22
C SER A 97 5.59 16.68 -3.51
N GLU A 98 6.36 17.58 -4.11
CA GLU A 98 7.51 18.20 -3.45
C GLU A 98 7.13 19.58 -2.93
N GLY A 99 7.80 20.03 -1.88
CA GLY A 99 7.57 21.34 -1.28
C GLY A 99 6.78 21.28 0.02
N TYR A 100 6.51 22.45 0.57
CA TYR A 100 5.73 22.58 1.79
C TYR A 100 4.27 22.19 1.55
N LEU A 101 3.59 21.72 2.59
CA LEU A 101 2.22 21.24 2.55
C LEU A 101 1.24 22.23 1.88
N TRP A 102 1.42 23.51 2.10
CA TRP A 102 0.59 24.57 1.52
C TRP A 102 0.90 24.91 0.06
N GLU A 103 1.97 24.33 -0.50
CA GLU A 103 2.38 24.49 -1.89
C GLU A 103 1.91 23.33 -2.79
N HIS A 104 1.40 22.26 -2.18
CA HIS A 104 0.96 21.09 -2.93
C HIS A 104 -0.27 21.43 -3.79
N ASP A 105 -0.26 20.98 -5.06
CA ASP A 105 -1.39 21.15 -5.97
C ASP A 105 -2.60 20.33 -5.47
N LEU A 106 -3.79 20.93 -5.53
CA LEU A 106 -5.03 20.25 -5.16
C LEU A 106 -5.29 18.99 -5.99
N ALA A 107 -4.77 18.93 -7.23
CA ALA A 107 -4.86 17.76 -8.07
C ALA A 107 -4.06 16.56 -7.50
N ASP A 108 -2.93 16.79 -6.81
CA ASP A 108 -2.18 15.74 -6.11
C ASP A 108 -2.99 15.15 -4.97
N TRP A 109 -3.67 16.02 -4.18
CA TRP A 109 -4.56 15.61 -3.10
C TRP A 109 -5.72 14.77 -3.62
N ARG A 110 -6.40 15.23 -4.69
CA ARG A 110 -7.52 14.50 -5.29
C ARG A 110 -7.07 13.14 -5.78
N TRP A 111 -6.01 13.08 -6.57
CA TRP A 111 -5.52 11.81 -7.08
C TRP A 111 -5.11 10.83 -5.99
N GLY A 112 -4.35 11.30 -4.98
CA GLY A 112 -3.97 10.46 -3.85
C GLY A 112 -5.16 9.96 -3.04
N ILE A 113 -6.16 10.80 -2.79
CA ILE A 113 -7.39 10.43 -2.07
C ILE A 113 -8.21 9.43 -2.90
N ASP A 114 -8.45 9.72 -4.17
CA ASP A 114 -9.31 8.90 -5.02
C ASP A 114 -8.72 7.50 -5.20
N VAL A 115 -7.40 7.38 -5.43
CA VAL A 115 -6.76 6.07 -5.60
C VAL A 115 -6.59 5.36 -4.25
N ASN A 116 -5.90 5.99 -3.28
CA ASN A 116 -5.44 5.28 -2.07
C ASN A 116 -6.52 5.14 -1.01
N VAL A 117 -7.50 6.05 -0.95
CA VAL A 117 -8.56 6.05 0.07
C VAL A 117 -9.87 5.57 -0.51
N LEU A 118 -10.41 6.27 -1.53
CA LEU A 118 -11.69 5.88 -2.13
C LEU A 118 -11.59 4.53 -2.84
N GLY A 119 -10.44 4.21 -3.46
CA GLY A 119 -10.22 2.86 -4.01
C GLY A 119 -10.38 1.74 -2.97
N VAL A 120 -9.90 1.95 -1.74
CA VAL A 120 -10.11 1.01 -0.62
C VAL A 120 -11.59 0.99 -0.20
N VAL A 121 -12.25 2.15 -0.11
CA VAL A 121 -13.68 2.26 0.21
C VAL A 121 -14.53 1.53 -0.84
N HIS A 122 -14.22 1.70 -2.12
CA HIS A 122 -14.91 1.01 -3.22
C HIS A 122 -14.77 -0.51 -3.13
N GLY A 123 -13.53 -0.99 -2.85
CA GLY A 123 -13.30 -2.42 -2.61
C GLY A 123 -14.10 -2.96 -1.42
N ILE A 124 -14.09 -2.27 -0.29
CA ILE A 124 -14.90 -2.63 0.87
C ILE A 124 -16.38 -2.69 0.49
N LYS A 125 -16.89 -1.64 -0.18
CA LYS A 125 -18.30 -1.54 -0.54
C LYS A 125 -18.77 -2.62 -1.52
N ALA A 126 -17.93 -2.98 -2.49
CA ALA A 126 -18.27 -3.99 -3.50
C ALA A 126 -18.14 -5.42 -2.97
N PHE A 127 -17.16 -5.72 -2.13
CA PHE A 127 -16.84 -7.10 -1.78
C PHE A 127 -17.33 -7.52 -0.40
N VAL A 128 -17.38 -6.63 0.60
CA VAL A 128 -17.82 -7.02 1.95
C VAL A 128 -19.23 -7.60 1.98
N PRO A 129 -20.23 -7.07 1.26
CA PRO A 129 -21.56 -7.71 1.20
C PRO A 129 -21.51 -9.16 0.70
N ILE A 130 -20.69 -9.46 -0.29
CA ILE A 130 -20.50 -10.82 -0.83
C ILE A 130 -19.90 -11.73 0.24
N LEU A 131 -18.86 -11.28 0.94
CA LEU A 131 -18.21 -12.04 2.02
C LEU A 131 -19.19 -12.29 3.19
N LEU A 132 -20.01 -11.32 3.54
CA LEU A 132 -21.01 -11.45 4.61
C LEU A 132 -22.10 -12.44 4.23
N GLU A 133 -22.57 -12.46 2.99
CA GLU A 133 -23.54 -13.44 2.49
C GLU A 133 -22.96 -14.86 2.52
N GLN A 134 -21.67 -15.01 2.24
CA GLN A 134 -20.94 -16.29 2.34
C GLN A 134 -20.69 -16.71 3.79
N GLY A 135 -20.69 -15.76 4.74
CA GLY A 135 -20.45 -15.99 6.16
C GLY A 135 -18.98 -16.04 6.57
N GLU A 136 -18.03 -16.03 5.62
CA GLU A 136 -16.58 -16.01 5.87
C GLU A 136 -15.83 -15.27 4.78
N GLY A 137 -14.62 -14.82 5.09
CA GLY A 137 -13.71 -14.21 4.14
C GLY A 137 -12.74 -13.22 4.79
N HIS A 138 -11.84 -12.68 3.99
CA HIS A 138 -10.78 -11.79 4.44
C HIS A 138 -10.67 -10.55 3.56
N VAL A 139 -10.58 -9.38 4.19
CA VAL A 139 -10.28 -8.10 3.54
C VAL A 139 -8.90 -7.64 4.04
N VAL A 140 -7.95 -7.48 3.13
CA VAL A 140 -6.59 -7.01 3.42
C VAL A 140 -6.40 -5.64 2.78
N ASN A 141 -6.19 -4.60 3.58
CA ASN A 141 -5.94 -3.24 3.10
C ASN A 141 -4.46 -2.90 3.22
N THR A 142 -3.81 -2.52 2.12
CA THR A 142 -2.38 -2.17 2.10
C THR A 142 -2.16 -0.75 2.62
N CYS A 143 -1.58 -0.66 3.80
CA CYS A 143 -1.13 0.55 4.46
C CYS A 143 0.37 0.83 4.17
N SER A 144 1.01 1.60 5.03
CA SER A 144 2.44 1.88 5.03
C SER A 144 2.87 2.37 6.41
N GLY A 145 4.10 2.10 6.81
CA GLY A 145 4.70 2.73 7.99
C GLY A 145 4.74 4.26 7.86
N ASN A 146 4.97 4.76 6.62
CA ASN A 146 4.81 6.20 6.30
C ASN A 146 3.32 6.56 6.25
N GLY A 147 2.84 7.17 7.31
CA GLY A 147 1.44 7.59 7.51
C GLY A 147 0.72 6.73 8.54
N GLY A 148 0.73 5.41 8.43
CA GLY A 148 0.09 4.53 9.42
C GLY A 148 0.72 4.66 10.80
N PHE A 149 2.04 4.65 10.89
CA PHE A 149 2.73 4.89 12.16
C PHE A 149 2.96 6.38 12.42
N ALA A 150 3.65 7.04 11.50
CA ALA A 150 3.86 8.47 11.49
C ALA A 150 4.22 8.94 10.08
N PRO A 151 3.94 10.20 9.70
CA PRO A 151 4.42 10.74 8.44
C PRO A 151 5.94 10.89 8.48
N ILE A 152 6.61 10.61 7.36
CA ILE A 152 8.00 10.99 7.15
C ILE A 152 7.99 12.50 6.87
N ALA A 153 8.45 13.30 7.83
CA ALA A 153 8.35 14.75 7.77
C ALA A 153 9.42 15.40 6.87
N ARG A 154 10.59 14.74 6.73
CA ARG A 154 11.69 15.21 5.89
C ARG A 154 11.99 14.22 4.79
N GLY A 155 12.10 14.73 3.57
CA GLY A 155 12.60 13.97 2.43
C GLY A 155 14.10 13.66 2.57
N ALA A 156 14.59 12.71 1.80
CA ALA A 156 16.02 12.31 1.79
C ALA A 156 17.01 13.45 1.51
N MET A 157 16.53 14.59 1.00
CA MET A 157 17.34 15.79 0.72
C MET A 157 17.21 16.89 1.78
N GLY A 158 16.66 16.58 2.97
CA GLY A 158 16.49 17.56 4.04
C GLY A 158 15.35 18.57 3.84
N GLY A 159 14.70 18.56 2.66
CA GLY A 159 13.49 19.33 2.39
C GLY A 159 12.22 18.70 2.96
N PRO A 160 11.06 19.36 2.83
CA PRO A 160 9.79 18.79 3.24
C PRO A 160 9.44 17.57 2.36
N ALA A 161 9.02 16.47 2.99
CA ALA A 161 8.54 15.29 2.30
C ALA A 161 7.08 15.47 1.85
N THR A 162 6.62 14.63 0.92
CA THR A 162 5.20 14.63 0.52
C THR A 162 4.28 14.42 1.72
N ALA A 163 3.22 15.22 1.79
CA ALA A 163 2.18 15.08 2.82
C ALA A 163 0.97 14.25 2.34
N VAL A 164 0.75 14.17 1.03
CA VAL A 164 -0.42 13.50 0.44
C VAL A 164 -0.40 12.01 0.74
N TYR A 165 0.68 11.33 0.38
CA TYR A 165 0.79 9.88 0.56
C TYR A 165 0.62 9.44 2.03
N PRO A 166 1.36 9.98 3.01
CA PRO A 166 1.21 9.55 4.41
C PRO A 166 -0.19 9.86 4.97
N MET A 167 -0.82 10.95 4.57
CA MET A 167 -2.22 11.24 4.96
C MET A 167 -3.16 10.15 4.44
N THR A 168 -3.01 9.74 3.18
CA THR A 168 -3.87 8.67 2.62
C THR A 168 -3.66 7.34 3.33
N LYS A 169 -2.42 7.00 3.70
CA LYS A 169 -2.13 5.75 4.42
C LYS A 169 -2.59 5.78 5.88
N ALA A 170 -2.57 6.93 6.54
CA ALA A 170 -3.22 7.11 7.85
C ALA A 170 -4.75 6.90 7.76
N ALA A 171 -5.38 7.42 6.68
CA ALA A 171 -6.81 7.19 6.44
C ALA A 171 -7.12 5.70 6.21
N VAL A 172 -6.31 4.97 5.44
CA VAL A 172 -6.47 3.52 5.21
C VAL A 172 -6.39 2.74 6.53
N LEU A 173 -5.47 3.10 7.44
CA LEU A 173 -5.41 2.49 8.76
C LEU A 173 -6.72 2.70 9.53
N CYS A 174 -7.17 3.94 9.66
CA CYS A 174 -8.42 4.28 10.36
C CYS A 174 -9.64 3.57 9.76
N LEU A 175 -9.75 3.51 8.42
CA LEU A 175 -10.80 2.76 7.72
C LEU A 175 -10.75 1.26 8.05
N THR A 176 -9.56 0.68 8.13
CA THR A 176 -9.41 -0.75 8.40
C THR A 176 -9.74 -1.09 9.86
N GLU A 177 -9.37 -0.24 10.82
CA GLU A 177 -9.76 -0.37 12.23
C GLU A 177 -11.28 -0.25 12.41
N SER A 178 -11.91 0.69 11.69
CA SER A 178 -13.37 0.83 11.68
C SER A 178 -14.04 -0.41 11.06
N LEU A 179 -13.53 -0.89 9.92
CA LEU A 179 -14.03 -2.10 9.28
C LEU A 179 -13.92 -3.31 10.21
N TYR A 180 -12.78 -3.50 10.87
CA TYR A 180 -12.59 -4.57 11.85
C TYR A 180 -13.69 -4.56 12.91
N THR A 181 -13.93 -3.40 13.53
CA THR A 181 -14.97 -3.26 14.57
C THR A 181 -16.37 -3.58 14.02
N HIS A 182 -16.70 -3.09 12.81
CA HIS A 182 -17.99 -3.36 12.21
C HIS A 182 -18.19 -4.85 11.87
N LEU A 183 -17.14 -5.52 11.37
CA LEU A 183 -17.21 -6.94 11.06
C LEU A 183 -17.39 -7.81 12.32
N GLU A 184 -16.70 -7.47 13.42
CA GLU A 184 -16.93 -8.15 14.71
C GLU A 184 -18.39 -8.06 15.17
N MET A 185 -19.06 -6.92 14.92
CA MET A 185 -20.48 -6.72 15.28
C MET A 185 -21.44 -7.61 14.44
N THR A 186 -21.02 -8.11 13.28
CA THR A 186 -21.86 -8.99 12.45
C THR A 186 -21.92 -10.42 12.96
N GLY A 187 -20.98 -10.84 13.79
CA GLY A 187 -20.86 -12.21 14.27
C GLY A 187 -20.51 -13.24 13.19
N THR A 188 -20.11 -12.79 11.98
CA THR A 188 -19.70 -13.66 10.87
C THR A 188 -18.22 -14.07 10.95
N GLY A 189 -17.79 -14.97 10.07
CA GLY A 189 -16.38 -15.35 9.89
C GLY A 189 -15.58 -14.40 9.01
N VAL A 190 -16.11 -13.22 8.65
CA VAL A 190 -15.40 -12.22 7.84
C VAL A 190 -14.42 -11.43 8.70
N ARG A 191 -13.18 -11.25 8.21
CA ARG A 191 -12.09 -10.61 8.94
C ARG A 191 -11.44 -9.47 8.14
N ALA A 192 -11.04 -8.41 8.86
CA ALA A 192 -10.27 -7.31 8.29
C ALA A 192 -8.82 -7.33 8.78
N HIS A 193 -7.91 -7.00 7.89
CA HIS A 193 -6.47 -6.96 8.12
C HIS A 193 -5.85 -5.71 7.52
N VAL A 194 -4.82 -5.18 8.17
CA VAL A 194 -4.01 -4.09 7.66
C VAL A 194 -2.59 -4.59 7.37
N LEU A 195 -2.14 -4.42 6.12
CA LEU A 195 -0.81 -4.82 5.67
C LEU A 195 0.15 -3.63 5.75
N PHE A 196 1.25 -3.81 6.45
CA PHE A 196 2.42 -2.94 6.44
C PHE A 196 3.56 -3.68 5.73
N PRO A 197 3.83 -3.37 4.47
CA PRO A 197 4.74 -4.17 3.64
C PRO A 197 6.21 -4.19 4.10
N GLY A 198 6.60 -3.26 4.99
CA GLY A 198 7.98 -3.15 5.47
C GLY A 198 8.70 -1.93 4.92
N GLY A 199 10.04 -1.98 4.89
CA GLY A 199 10.91 -0.86 4.59
C GLY A 199 10.88 -0.40 3.12
N PHE A 200 12.05 -0.36 2.48
CA PHE A 200 12.11 -0.01 1.06
C PHE A 200 11.68 -1.18 0.17
N LEU A 201 10.86 -0.87 -0.83
CA LEU A 201 10.32 -1.85 -1.77
C LEU A 201 10.64 -1.42 -3.20
N ASN A 202 11.14 -2.35 -3.99
CA ASN A 202 11.33 -2.14 -5.42
C ASN A 202 10.00 -2.36 -6.15
N THR A 203 9.21 -1.30 -6.27
CA THR A 203 7.89 -1.32 -6.92
C THR A 203 7.69 -0.09 -7.79
N GLY A 204 6.72 -0.16 -8.70
CA GLY A 204 6.33 0.97 -9.56
C GLY A 204 5.72 2.18 -8.84
N ILE A 205 5.51 2.11 -7.52
CA ILE A 205 4.91 3.21 -6.75
C ILE A 205 5.75 4.50 -6.83
N TRP A 206 7.06 4.37 -6.93
CA TRP A 206 7.99 5.49 -7.04
C TRP A 206 7.82 6.28 -8.35
N GLU A 207 7.30 5.61 -9.38
CA GLU A 207 7.09 6.17 -10.71
C GLU A 207 5.61 6.21 -11.09
N SER A 208 4.70 6.05 -10.11
CA SER A 208 3.26 6.04 -10.33
C SER A 208 2.75 7.30 -11.04
N TRP A 209 3.43 8.44 -10.87
CA TRP A 209 3.15 9.70 -11.55
C TRP A 209 3.15 9.59 -13.09
N ARG A 210 3.86 8.62 -13.68
CA ARG A 210 3.87 8.35 -15.13
C ARG A 210 2.53 7.86 -15.66
N HIS A 211 1.68 7.34 -14.78
CA HIS A 211 0.36 6.80 -15.12
C HIS A 211 -0.77 7.67 -14.56
N ARG A 212 -0.45 8.92 -14.20
CA ARG A 212 -1.42 9.88 -13.70
C ARG A 212 -2.41 10.25 -14.80
N PRO A 213 -3.73 10.04 -14.63
CA PRO A 213 -4.73 10.43 -15.62
C PRO A 213 -4.82 11.94 -15.82
N ASP A 214 -5.19 12.39 -17.03
CA ASP A 214 -5.29 13.80 -17.40
C ASP A 214 -6.26 14.57 -16.49
N GLN A 215 -7.32 13.94 -15.99
CA GLN A 215 -8.27 14.56 -15.07
C GLN A 215 -7.63 15.05 -13.75
N TYR A 216 -6.46 14.53 -13.41
CA TYR A 216 -5.66 14.96 -12.28
C TYR A 216 -4.43 15.76 -12.68
N ALA A 217 -4.35 16.25 -13.93
CA ALA A 217 -3.21 17.05 -14.38
C ALA A 217 -2.96 18.22 -13.42
N ALA A 218 -1.69 18.47 -13.11
CA ALA A 218 -1.30 19.58 -12.25
C ALA A 218 -1.69 20.91 -12.90
N THR A 219 -2.21 21.85 -12.11
CA THR A 219 -2.64 23.17 -12.59
C THR A 219 -1.47 24.14 -12.78
N GLN A 220 -0.30 23.82 -12.22
CA GLN A 220 0.92 24.61 -12.34
C GLN A 220 1.98 23.83 -13.11
N GLU A 221 2.79 24.56 -13.93
CA GLU A 221 4.00 23.99 -14.52
C GLU A 221 4.93 23.54 -13.37
N ARG A 222 4.91 22.26 -13.06
CA ARG A 222 5.81 21.66 -12.09
C ARG A 222 7.00 21.06 -12.78
N ARG A 223 8.16 21.24 -12.18
CA ARG A 223 9.26 20.29 -12.41
C ARG A 223 8.72 18.92 -12.02
N THR A 224 8.59 18.03 -13.00
CA THR A 224 8.31 16.63 -12.74
C THR A 224 9.35 16.15 -11.73
N PRO A 225 8.96 15.64 -10.56
CA PRO A 225 9.94 15.15 -9.62
C PRO A 225 10.79 14.10 -10.34
N ASP A 226 12.07 14.32 -10.42
CA ASP A 226 13.00 13.34 -10.97
C ASP A 226 13.23 12.24 -9.92
N GLN A 227 12.14 11.71 -9.39
CA GLN A 227 12.09 10.71 -8.32
C GLN A 227 11.87 9.33 -8.93
N THR A 228 12.88 8.85 -9.63
CA THR A 228 12.97 7.41 -9.89
C THR A 228 13.50 6.70 -8.65
N LEU A 229 13.14 5.44 -8.46
CA LEU A 229 13.69 4.63 -7.38
C LEU A 229 15.23 4.67 -7.37
N ALA A 230 15.87 4.61 -8.55
CA ALA A 230 17.31 4.69 -8.68
C ALA A 230 17.91 5.97 -8.07
N ARG A 231 17.27 7.13 -8.28
CA ARG A 231 17.72 8.39 -7.68
C ARG A 231 17.48 8.47 -6.18
N VAL A 232 16.39 7.89 -5.70
CA VAL A 232 16.15 7.79 -4.25
C VAL A 232 17.26 6.96 -3.60
N VAL A 233 17.58 5.80 -4.19
CA VAL A 233 18.68 4.95 -3.71
C VAL A 233 20.02 5.71 -3.71
N ASP A 234 20.38 6.32 -4.84
CA ASP A 234 21.63 7.07 -5.01
C ASP A 234 21.79 8.19 -3.95
N ARG A 235 20.70 8.87 -3.61
CA ARG A 235 20.69 9.90 -2.56
C ARG A 235 20.96 9.34 -1.16
N PHE A 236 20.34 8.21 -0.82
CA PHE A 236 20.56 7.57 0.48
C PHE A 236 22.00 7.04 0.58
N GLU A 237 22.50 6.41 -0.48
CA GLU A 237 23.86 5.91 -0.53
C GLU A 237 24.88 7.05 -0.45
N SER A 238 24.64 8.17 -1.16
CA SER A 238 25.47 9.38 -1.07
C SER A 238 25.47 10.00 0.33
N ALA A 239 24.41 9.82 1.09
CA ALA A 239 24.32 10.21 2.51
C ALA A 239 24.89 9.15 3.47
N GLY A 240 25.53 8.08 2.96
CA GLY A 240 26.09 7.00 3.78
C GLY A 240 25.03 6.04 4.36
N VAL A 241 23.81 6.08 3.85
CA VAL A 241 22.72 5.19 4.28
C VAL A 241 22.50 4.11 3.25
N HIS A 242 22.87 2.88 3.56
CA HIS A 242 22.62 1.73 2.71
C HIS A 242 21.13 1.34 2.75
N ILE A 243 20.51 1.20 1.56
CA ILE A 243 19.11 0.76 1.45
C ILE A 243 19.07 -0.75 1.20
N GLU A 244 18.46 -1.48 2.12
CA GLU A 244 18.10 -2.87 1.93
C GLU A 244 16.62 -2.96 1.50
N PHE A 245 16.39 -3.60 0.34
CA PHE A 245 15.04 -3.84 -0.17
C PHE A 245 14.42 -5.07 0.48
N THR A 246 13.20 -4.91 1.00
CA THR A 246 12.38 -6.05 1.40
C THR A 246 11.93 -6.82 0.15
N PRO A 247 12.21 -8.13 0.04
CA PRO A 247 11.71 -8.94 -1.06
C PRO A 247 10.17 -8.94 -1.10
N LEU A 248 9.61 -8.84 -2.30
CA LEU A 248 8.14 -8.81 -2.47
C LEU A 248 7.47 -10.12 -2.04
N GLU A 249 8.18 -11.22 -2.17
CA GLU A 249 7.76 -12.54 -1.70
C GLU A 249 7.58 -12.57 -0.17
N THR A 250 8.46 -11.89 0.58
CA THR A 250 8.33 -11.73 2.04
C THR A 250 7.03 -11.01 2.39
N VAL A 251 6.67 -9.97 1.63
CA VAL A 251 5.40 -9.26 1.84
C VAL A 251 4.21 -10.16 1.55
N ALA A 252 4.27 -10.95 0.48
CA ALA A 252 3.22 -11.93 0.16
C ALA A 252 3.09 -13.00 1.24
N ASP A 253 4.20 -13.48 1.80
CA ASP A 253 4.19 -14.44 2.92
C ASP A 253 3.57 -13.84 4.19
N GLN A 254 3.82 -12.55 4.49
CA GLN A 254 3.15 -11.83 5.60
C GLN A 254 1.62 -11.85 5.46
N VAL A 255 1.10 -11.67 4.24
CA VAL A 255 -0.35 -11.76 3.98
C VAL A 255 -0.86 -13.17 4.24
N MET A 256 -0.17 -14.18 3.73
CA MET A 256 -0.55 -15.58 3.91
C MET A 256 -0.56 -16.01 5.38
N GLU A 257 0.48 -15.64 6.11
CA GLU A 257 0.59 -15.94 7.54
C GLU A 257 -0.45 -15.17 8.36
N GLY A 258 -0.67 -13.89 8.01
CA GLY A 258 -1.67 -13.05 8.65
C GLY A 258 -3.08 -13.62 8.54
N ILE A 259 -3.47 -14.07 7.34
CA ILE A 259 -4.77 -14.72 7.10
C ILE A 259 -4.88 -16.03 7.90
N ARG A 260 -3.85 -16.90 7.85
CA ARG A 260 -3.87 -18.19 8.56
C ARG A 260 -3.95 -18.06 10.07
N ALA A 261 -3.29 -17.01 10.61
CA ALA A 261 -3.22 -16.73 12.03
C ALA A 261 -4.31 -15.74 12.52
N ASP A 262 -5.19 -15.29 11.61
CA ASP A 262 -6.23 -14.28 11.87
C ASP A 262 -5.66 -13.00 12.54
N ARG A 263 -4.52 -12.52 12.04
CA ARG A 263 -3.84 -11.33 12.57
C ARG A 263 -4.36 -10.07 11.91
N PHE A 264 -4.85 -9.13 12.71
CA PHE A 264 -5.21 -7.80 12.21
C PHE A 264 -3.99 -7.06 11.62
N TRP A 265 -2.88 -7.04 12.35
CA TRP A 265 -1.62 -6.39 11.95
C TRP A 265 -0.75 -7.35 11.15
N MET A 266 -0.69 -7.20 9.84
CA MET A 266 0.19 -7.94 8.96
C MET A 266 1.48 -7.14 8.76
N MET A 267 2.48 -7.44 9.59
CA MET A 267 3.76 -6.75 9.65
C MET A 267 4.90 -7.77 9.65
N GLY A 268 6.07 -7.33 9.19
CA GLY A 268 7.32 -8.07 9.37
C GLY A 268 7.73 -8.20 10.84
N PRO A 269 8.88 -8.81 11.11
CA PRO A 269 9.44 -8.86 12.46
C PRO A 269 9.66 -7.43 12.99
N PRO A 270 9.70 -7.24 14.34
CA PRO A 270 9.95 -5.93 14.94
C PRO A 270 11.20 -5.26 14.35
N ALA A 271 11.06 -4.01 13.96
CA ALA A 271 12.10 -3.20 13.31
C ALA A 271 12.36 -1.91 14.11
N PRO A 272 13.55 -1.29 13.96
CA PRO A 272 13.82 0.00 14.60
C PRO A 272 12.80 1.10 14.27
N SER A 273 12.20 1.06 13.07
CA SER A 273 11.10 1.96 12.68
C SER A 273 9.87 1.88 13.57
N ASP A 274 9.66 0.74 14.27
CA ASP A 274 8.50 0.56 15.14
C ASP A 274 8.63 1.42 16.43
N GLN A 275 9.85 1.86 16.77
CA GLN A 275 10.07 2.78 17.89
C GLN A 275 9.32 4.10 17.71
N VAL A 276 9.03 4.51 16.47
CA VAL A 276 8.24 5.71 16.19
C VAL A 276 6.83 5.60 16.77
N VAL A 277 6.25 4.38 16.80
CA VAL A 277 4.93 4.13 17.38
C VAL A 277 4.96 4.39 18.90
N SER A 278 5.95 3.85 19.59
CA SER A 278 6.12 4.07 21.04
C SER A 278 6.38 5.53 21.38
N LYS A 279 7.24 6.21 20.62
CA LYS A 279 7.53 7.64 20.79
C LYS A 279 6.28 8.51 20.53
N LYS A 280 5.50 8.20 19.48
CA LYS A 280 4.23 8.87 19.17
C LYS A 280 3.23 8.71 20.32
N ALA A 281 3.05 7.47 20.80
CA ALA A 281 2.16 7.19 21.92
C ALA A 281 2.58 7.95 23.19
N ALA A 282 3.87 7.93 23.53
CA ALA A 282 4.41 8.66 24.68
C ALA A 282 4.17 10.18 24.55
N SER A 283 4.42 10.77 23.39
CA SER A 283 4.16 12.21 23.13
C SER A 283 2.68 12.57 23.32
N ILE A 284 1.77 11.75 22.82
CA ILE A 284 0.33 11.95 22.97
C ILE A 284 -0.08 11.87 24.47
N LEU A 285 0.40 10.87 25.19
CA LEU A 285 0.07 10.67 26.60
C LEU A 285 0.61 11.81 27.46
N ALA A 286 1.82 12.30 27.17
CA ALA A 286 2.42 13.45 27.82
C ALA A 286 1.81 14.80 27.39
N ARG A 287 0.96 14.88 26.38
CA ARG A 287 0.50 16.13 25.72
C ARG A 287 1.69 17.00 25.27
N GLY A 288 2.80 16.34 24.89
CA GLY A 288 4.04 17.01 24.48
C GLY A 288 4.03 17.40 22.98
N THR A 289 5.17 17.93 22.54
CA THR A 289 5.43 18.21 21.12
C THR A 289 5.72 16.90 20.36
N PRO A 290 5.47 16.87 19.03
CA PRO A 290 5.71 15.67 18.23
C PRO A 290 7.18 15.54 17.82
N ASP A 291 8.11 15.59 18.77
CA ASP A 291 9.57 15.54 18.54
C ASP A 291 10.01 14.27 17.83
N TYR A 292 9.23 13.18 17.95
CA TYR A 292 9.45 11.93 17.22
C TYR A 292 9.45 12.08 15.69
N LEU A 293 8.86 13.18 15.15
CA LEU A 293 8.86 13.46 13.71
C LEU A 293 10.21 14.01 13.21
N VAL A 294 11.01 14.59 14.10
CA VAL A 294 12.32 15.20 13.79
C VAL A 294 13.42 14.13 13.77
N ASP A 295 13.32 13.12 14.62
CA ASP A 295 14.37 12.12 14.85
C ASP A 295 14.54 11.08 13.73
N VAL A 296 13.54 10.88 12.86
CA VAL A 296 13.53 9.75 11.91
C VAL A 296 14.64 9.87 10.84
N LEU A 297 15.15 11.08 10.59
CA LEU A 297 16.29 11.31 9.66
C LEU A 297 17.32 12.32 10.22
N GLY A 298 17.10 12.90 11.41
CA GLY A 298 17.94 13.94 11.99
C GLY A 298 19.36 13.50 12.27
N LYS A 299 19.57 12.25 12.68
CA LYS A 299 20.90 11.70 12.96
C LYS A 299 21.74 11.44 11.72
N ALA A 300 21.13 11.18 10.58
CA ALA A 300 21.86 11.04 9.31
C ALA A 300 22.36 12.38 8.78
N ALA A 301 21.61 13.47 9.01
CA ALA A 301 21.99 14.81 8.59
C ALA A 301 23.05 15.47 9.51
N GLU A 302 23.03 15.19 10.81
CA GLU A 302 24.03 15.67 11.75
C GLU A 302 25.40 15.02 11.51
N ASN A 303 25.43 13.73 11.21
CA ASN A 303 26.67 13.03 10.87
C ASN A 303 27.28 13.48 9.54
N ALA A 304 26.47 13.98 8.59
CA ALA A 304 26.98 14.54 7.33
C ALA A 304 27.57 15.95 7.51
N SER A 305 27.05 16.77 8.43
CA SER A 305 27.58 18.12 8.70
C SER A 305 28.86 18.10 9.50
N ASP A 306 29.08 17.10 10.36
CA ASP A 306 30.31 16.95 11.14
C ASP A 306 31.49 16.47 10.31
N THR A 307 31.24 15.84 9.16
CA THR A 307 32.33 15.45 8.21
C THR A 307 32.83 16.59 7.33
N GLU A 308 32.02 17.63 7.09
CA GLU A 308 32.46 18.82 6.32
C GLU A 308 33.14 19.92 7.18
N GLY A 309 32.93 19.88 8.49
CA GLY A 309 33.54 20.85 9.44
C GLY A 309 35.00 20.59 9.83
N GLY A 310 35.59 19.48 9.41
CA GLY A 310 36.91 19.03 9.81
C GLY A 310 38.09 19.43 8.89
N GLN A 311 37.83 20.20 7.84
CA GLN A 311 38.92 20.73 6.96
C GLN A 311 38.77 22.25 6.77
N ARG A 312 39.12 23.01 7.76
CA ARG A 312 39.57 24.39 7.62
C ARG A 312 40.75 24.67 8.56
#